data_139d9d3e1b80d51a76263597b16cd5e4
#
_entry.id   139d9d3e1b80d51a76263597b16cd5e4
#
_cell.length_a   1.000
_cell.length_b   1.000
_cell.length_c   1.000
_cell.angle_alpha   90.00
_cell.angle_beta   90.00
_cell.angle_gamma   90.00
#
_symmetry.space_group_name_H-M   'P 1'
#
loop_
_entity.id
_entity.type
_entity.pdbx_description
1 polymer ?
#
loop_
_entity_poly.entity_id
_entity_poly.type
_entity_poly.pdbx_seq_one_letter_code
_entity_poly.pdbx_strand_id
1 'polypeptide(L)'
;MRPTILKMLFPLIGVVVLLTGFNTRAADYGYKLGADELCAVWWAEGTYKIMHKDQVPGGKVIPLQISAAANEYESVQVVVLPYKAMHGFTIKTENLRSGSGATISEKQI
;
A
#
# COMPACT_ATOMS: atom_id res chain seq x y z
N MET A 1 -46.95 28.78 46.49
CA MET A 1 -46.56 28.71 45.08
C MET A 1 -45.32 27.87 45.01
N ARG A 2 -45.42 26.72 44.48
CA ARG A 2 -44.24 25.89 44.20
C ARG A 2 -43.79 26.14 42.76
N PRO A 3 -42.55 26.50 42.52
CA PRO A 3 -42.10 26.62 41.14
C PRO A 3 -42.10 25.22 40.51
N THR A 4 -42.88 25.06 39.49
CA THR A 4 -42.84 23.86 38.67
C THR A 4 -41.52 23.87 37.91
N ILE A 5 -40.59 23.09 38.39
CA ILE A 5 -39.35 22.86 37.61
C ILE A 5 -39.74 21.99 36.43
N LEU A 6 -39.93 22.62 35.31
CA LEU A 6 -40.06 21.91 34.04
C LEU A 6 -38.70 21.30 33.74
N LYS A 7 -38.50 20.05 34.14
CA LYS A 7 -37.37 19.28 33.69
C LYS A 7 -37.62 19.03 32.19
N MET A 8 -37.12 19.89 31.36
CA MET A 8 -36.95 19.57 29.95
C MET A 8 -35.95 18.42 29.89
N LEU A 9 -36.53 17.22 29.82
CA LEU A 9 -35.79 16.07 29.38
C LEU A 9 -35.55 16.30 27.88
N PHE A 10 -34.41 16.87 27.53
CA PHE A 10 -33.95 16.78 26.16
C PHE A 10 -33.70 15.31 25.90
N PRO A 11 -34.43 14.67 24.97
CA PRO A 11 -33.95 13.38 24.47
C PRO A 11 -32.59 13.70 23.85
N LEU A 12 -31.57 13.16 24.44
CA LEU A 12 -30.27 13.10 23.84
C LEU A 12 -30.48 12.24 22.58
N ILE A 13 -30.88 12.89 21.50
CA ILE A 13 -30.77 12.29 20.18
C ILE A 13 -29.30 12.12 20.00
N GLY A 14 -28.79 10.98 20.43
CA GLY A 14 -27.49 10.51 20.08
C GLY A 14 -27.47 10.48 18.56
N VAL A 15 -26.88 11.46 17.94
CA VAL A 15 -26.44 11.35 16.56
C VAL A 15 -25.43 10.23 16.58
N VAL A 16 -25.92 9.02 16.32
CA VAL A 16 -25.09 7.89 15.97
C VAL A 16 -24.52 8.27 14.61
N VAL A 17 -23.43 8.98 14.61
CA VAL A 17 -22.57 9.09 13.44
C VAL A 17 -22.09 7.66 13.21
N LEU A 18 -22.79 6.95 12.36
CA LEU A 18 -22.27 5.75 11.75
C LEU A 18 -21.04 6.22 10.96
N LEU A 19 -19.92 6.27 11.66
CA LEU A 19 -18.62 6.22 11.03
C LEU A 19 -18.58 4.84 10.37
N THR A 20 -19.11 4.79 9.15
CA THR A 20 -18.76 3.72 8.24
C THR A 20 -17.28 3.91 7.99
N GLY A 21 -16.48 3.41 8.91
CA GLY A 21 -15.06 3.31 8.71
C GLY A 21 -14.89 2.53 7.41
N PHE A 22 -14.42 3.19 6.39
CA PHE A 22 -13.85 2.49 5.26
C PHE A 22 -12.72 1.64 5.86
N ASN A 23 -13.01 0.38 6.10
CA ASN A 23 -11.99 -0.59 6.45
C ASN A 23 -11.12 -0.77 5.21
N THR A 24 -10.18 0.14 5.02
CA THR A 24 -9.10 -0.04 4.08
C THR A 24 -8.21 -1.12 4.68
N ARG A 25 -8.46 -2.35 4.28
CA ARG A 25 -7.67 -3.48 4.72
C ARG A 25 -6.35 -3.44 3.98
N ALA A 26 -5.24 -3.56 4.71
CA ALA A 26 -3.95 -3.78 4.10
C ALA A 26 -4.02 -5.05 3.22
N ALA A 27 -3.28 -5.05 2.12
CA ALA A 27 -3.20 -6.24 1.30
C ALA A 27 -2.61 -7.40 2.12
N ASP A 28 -3.18 -8.59 1.98
CA ASP A 28 -2.71 -9.80 2.66
C ASP A 28 -1.46 -10.39 1.98
N TYR A 29 -1.02 -9.80 0.89
CA TYR A 29 0.10 -10.21 0.07
C TYR A 29 0.95 -9.01 -0.33
N GLY A 30 2.16 -9.30 -0.74
CA GLY A 30 3.13 -8.28 -1.11
C GLY A 30 3.91 -7.72 0.09
N TYR A 31 4.86 -6.86 -0.23
CA TYR A 31 5.85 -6.39 0.71
C TYR A 31 6.09 -4.90 0.52
N LYS A 32 6.07 -4.16 1.61
CA LYS A 32 6.33 -2.72 1.60
C LYS A 32 7.79 -2.44 1.24
N LEU A 33 8.02 -1.55 0.28
CA LEU A 33 9.34 -1.01 -0.05
C LEU A 33 9.62 0.30 0.67
N GLY A 34 8.62 1.13 0.82
CA GLY A 34 8.75 2.41 1.50
C GLY A 34 7.48 3.23 1.41
N ALA A 35 7.44 4.32 2.15
CA ALA A 35 6.40 5.32 2.06
C ALA A 35 6.93 6.67 2.51
N ASP A 36 6.42 7.73 1.92
CA ASP A 36 6.65 9.11 2.29
C ASP A 36 5.31 9.88 2.34
N GLU A 37 5.37 11.20 2.33
CA GLU A 37 4.17 12.05 2.35
C GLU A 37 3.40 12.08 1.03
N LEU A 38 4.01 11.63 -0.06
CA LEU A 38 3.45 11.68 -1.41
C LEU A 38 2.86 10.36 -1.84
N CYS A 39 3.54 9.26 -1.53
CA CYS A 39 3.15 7.94 -1.98
C CYS A 39 3.68 6.84 -1.07
N ALA A 40 3.09 5.67 -1.23
CA ALA A 40 3.68 4.43 -0.77
C ALA A 40 4.09 3.56 -1.95
N VAL A 41 5.16 2.80 -1.77
CA VAL A 41 5.66 1.85 -2.76
C VAL A 41 5.77 0.49 -2.12
N TRP A 42 5.30 -0.52 -2.83
CA TRP A 42 5.35 -1.91 -2.40
C TRP A 42 5.50 -2.83 -3.60
N TRP A 43 5.77 -4.08 -3.38
CA TRP A 43 5.93 -5.06 -4.44
C TRP A 43 5.20 -6.36 -4.13
N ALA A 44 4.86 -7.08 -5.16
CA ALA A 44 4.26 -8.40 -5.07
C ALA A 44 4.75 -9.28 -6.22
N GLU A 45 4.66 -10.58 -6.03
CA GLU A 45 4.91 -11.54 -7.11
C GLU A 45 3.94 -11.33 -8.27
N GLY A 46 4.39 -11.62 -9.48
CA GLY A 46 3.63 -11.38 -10.70
C GLY A 46 2.29 -12.11 -10.80
N THR A 47 2.09 -13.16 -10.00
CA THR A 47 0.87 -13.97 -9.98
C THR A 47 -0.30 -13.33 -9.25
N TYR A 48 -0.05 -12.34 -8.39
CA TYR A 48 -1.12 -11.67 -7.63
C TYR A 48 -1.84 -10.63 -8.49
N LYS A 49 -3.17 -10.62 -8.38
CA LYS A 49 -3.99 -9.60 -9.01
C LYS A 49 -4.14 -8.41 -8.06
N ILE A 50 -3.50 -7.31 -8.41
CA ILE A 50 -3.56 -6.07 -7.63
C ILE A 50 -4.76 -5.25 -8.10
N MET A 51 -5.58 -4.81 -7.15
CA MET A 51 -6.80 -4.05 -7.39
C MET A 51 -6.62 -2.60 -6.96
N HIS A 52 -7.37 -1.69 -7.56
CA HIS A 52 -7.33 -0.26 -7.20
C HIS A 52 -7.58 0.05 -5.72
N LYS A 53 -8.32 -0.81 -5.04
CA LYS A 53 -8.65 -0.66 -3.62
C LYS A 53 -7.61 -1.23 -2.67
N ASP A 54 -6.64 -1.98 -3.22
CA ASP A 54 -5.63 -2.63 -2.40
C ASP A 54 -4.72 -1.58 -1.78
N GLN A 55 -4.50 -1.73 -0.49
CA GLN A 55 -3.67 -0.83 0.29
C GLN A 55 -2.28 -1.43 0.46
N VAL A 56 -1.35 -0.59 0.89
CA VAL A 56 0.02 -1.01 1.17
C VAL A 56 0.01 -2.17 2.18
N PRO A 57 0.74 -3.26 1.92
CA PRO A 57 0.90 -4.32 2.90
C PRO A 57 1.46 -3.81 4.21
N GLY A 58 0.97 -4.36 5.30
CA GLY A 58 1.51 -4.07 6.63
C GLY A 58 2.90 -4.67 6.83
N GLY A 59 3.53 -4.31 7.95
CA GLY A 59 4.80 -4.92 8.36
C GLY A 59 6.04 -4.12 8.01
N LYS A 60 7.17 -4.81 8.04
CA LYS A 60 8.49 -4.21 7.82
C LYS A 60 8.74 -3.95 6.34
N VAL A 61 9.61 -2.99 6.07
CA VAL A 61 10.16 -2.79 4.74
C VAL A 61 11.00 -4.01 4.36
N ILE A 62 10.69 -4.61 3.22
CA ILE A 62 11.41 -5.77 2.69
C ILE A 62 11.89 -5.42 1.28
N PRO A 63 13.20 -5.43 1.03
CA PRO A 63 13.74 -5.22 -0.30
C PRO A 63 13.14 -6.20 -1.31
N LEU A 64 13.03 -5.75 -2.54
CA LEU A 64 12.56 -6.61 -3.63
C LEU A 64 13.52 -7.80 -3.79
N GLN A 65 12.95 -9.00 -3.77
CA GLN A 65 13.67 -10.26 -3.91
C GLN A 65 13.03 -11.08 -5.00
N ILE A 66 13.83 -11.53 -5.93
CA ILE A 66 13.43 -12.39 -7.04
C ILE A 66 14.36 -13.61 -7.05
N SER A 67 13.78 -14.76 -7.21
CA SER A 67 14.53 -16.01 -7.37
C SER A 67 14.05 -16.72 -8.63
N ALA A 68 14.95 -16.98 -9.52
CA ALA A 68 14.68 -17.69 -10.78
C ALA A 68 15.72 -18.78 -11.01
N ALA A 69 15.31 -19.87 -11.61
CA ALA A 69 16.23 -20.89 -12.10
C ALA A 69 16.95 -20.40 -13.38
N ALA A 70 17.98 -21.09 -13.79
CA ALA A 70 18.65 -20.79 -15.04
C ALA A 70 17.66 -20.90 -16.22
N ASN A 71 17.64 -19.90 -17.08
CA ASN A 71 16.74 -19.77 -18.23
C ASN A 71 15.24 -19.63 -17.88
N GLU A 72 14.93 -19.23 -16.66
CA GLU A 72 13.58 -18.92 -16.23
C GLU A 72 13.36 -17.42 -16.21
N TYR A 73 12.15 -17.01 -16.53
CA TYR A 73 11.71 -15.61 -16.42
C TYR A 73 10.82 -15.49 -15.20
N GLU A 74 11.22 -14.64 -14.28
CA GLU A 74 10.41 -14.28 -13.13
C GLU A 74 9.91 -12.84 -13.26
N SER A 75 8.67 -12.64 -12.88
CA SER A 75 8.06 -11.33 -12.90
C SER A 75 7.71 -10.84 -11.50
N VAL A 76 7.88 -9.56 -11.29
CA VAL A 76 7.48 -8.88 -10.07
C VAL A 76 6.68 -7.63 -10.43
N GLN A 77 5.74 -7.28 -9.57
CA GLN A 77 4.95 -6.06 -9.71
C GLN A 77 5.42 -5.06 -8.68
N VAL A 78 5.78 -3.86 -9.15
CA VAL A 78 6.04 -2.71 -8.28
C VAL A 78 4.83 -1.79 -8.34
N VAL A 79 4.24 -1.54 -7.19
CA VAL A 79 3.01 -0.77 -7.06
C VAL A 79 3.32 0.55 -6.40
N VAL A 80 2.86 1.62 -6.99
CA VAL A 80 2.92 2.96 -6.42
C VAL A 80 1.50 3.40 -6.07
N LEU A 81 1.29 3.69 -4.80
CA LEU A 81 0.03 4.21 -4.29
C LEU A 81 0.20 5.69 -3.96
N PRO A 82 -0.24 6.60 -4.83
CA PRO A 82 -0.14 8.03 -4.57
C PRO A 82 -1.20 8.46 -3.55
N TYR A 83 -0.81 9.29 -2.59
CA TYR A 83 -1.73 9.94 -1.65
C TYR A 83 -2.25 11.27 -2.16
N LYS A 84 -1.54 11.83 -3.14
CA LYS A 84 -1.85 13.10 -3.80
C LYS A 84 -1.59 12.97 -5.30
N ALA A 85 -2.11 13.92 -6.09
CA ALA A 85 -1.76 13.99 -7.50
C ALA A 85 -0.25 14.11 -7.67
N MET A 86 0.33 13.21 -8.47
CA MET A 86 1.76 13.18 -8.77
C MET A 86 1.98 13.52 -10.23
N HIS A 87 3.02 14.31 -10.49
CA HIS A 87 3.45 14.66 -11.83
C HIS A 87 4.91 14.26 -12.01
N GLY A 88 5.23 13.74 -13.18
CA GLY A 88 6.61 13.41 -13.53
C GLY A 88 7.19 12.19 -12.82
N PHE A 89 6.36 11.17 -12.55
CA PHE A 89 6.82 9.91 -11.98
C PHE A 89 7.67 9.12 -12.97
N THR A 90 8.83 8.65 -12.56
CA THR A 90 9.73 7.83 -13.37
C THR A 90 10.27 6.68 -12.55
N ILE A 91 10.23 5.48 -13.11
CA ILE A 91 10.94 4.31 -12.56
C ILE A 91 12.21 4.12 -13.36
N LYS A 92 13.34 4.01 -12.68
CA LYS A 92 14.62 3.66 -13.27
C LYS A 92 15.06 2.30 -12.77
N THR A 93 15.49 1.46 -13.67
CA THR A 93 16.14 0.20 -13.36
C THR A 93 17.65 0.36 -13.55
N GLU A 94 18.42 -0.38 -12.79
CA GLU A 94 19.87 -0.45 -12.91
C GLU A 94 20.29 -1.89 -13.17
N ASN A 95 21.52 -2.07 -13.61
CA ASN A 95 22.05 -3.41 -13.80
C ASN A 95 21.99 -4.22 -12.50
N LEU A 96 21.45 -5.42 -12.56
CA LEU A 96 21.48 -6.36 -11.46
C LEU A 96 22.86 -7.01 -11.38
N ARG A 97 23.40 -7.10 -10.17
CA ARG A 97 24.70 -7.74 -9.91
C ARG A 97 24.57 -8.83 -8.88
N SER A 98 25.18 -9.96 -9.15
CA SER A 98 25.33 -11.04 -8.17
C SER A 98 26.55 -10.83 -7.29
N GLY A 99 26.58 -11.50 -6.15
CA GLY A 99 27.77 -11.54 -5.29
C GLY A 99 29.00 -12.15 -5.94
N SER A 100 28.84 -12.96 -6.99
CA SER A 100 29.90 -13.57 -7.80
C SER A 100 30.39 -12.67 -8.95
N GLY A 101 29.80 -11.48 -9.13
CA GLY A 101 30.18 -10.53 -10.18
C GLY A 101 29.41 -10.67 -11.50
N ALA A 102 28.50 -11.64 -11.63
CA ALA A 102 27.63 -11.74 -12.80
C ALA A 102 26.67 -10.53 -12.87
N THR A 103 26.38 -10.07 -14.07
CA THR A 103 25.58 -8.88 -14.29
C THR A 103 24.46 -9.17 -15.30
N ILE A 104 23.24 -8.73 -14.97
CA ILE A 104 22.13 -8.62 -15.93
C ILE A 104 21.97 -7.15 -16.27
N SER A 105 22.06 -6.83 -17.55
CA SER A 105 21.93 -5.45 -18.01
C SER A 105 20.51 -4.93 -17.79
N GLU A 106 20.39 -3.66 -17.44
CA GLU A 106 19.09 -2.94 -17.34
C GLU A 106 18.22 -3.08 -18.60
N LYS A 107 18.84 -3.31 -19.77
CA LYS A 107 18.14 -3.52 -21.04
C LYS A 107 17.43 -4.87 -21.13
N GLN A 108 17.68 -5.75 -20.18
CA GLN A 108 17.10 -7.10 -20.12
C GLN A 108 16.10 -7.26 -18.95
N ILE A 109 15.82 -6.17 -18.25
CA ILE A 109 14.91 -6.11 -17.13
C ILE A 109 13.57 -5.40 -17.57
#